data_d67a76b00cffdadc2ebf311883694073
#
_entry.id   d67a76b00cffdadc2ebf311883694073
#
_cell.length_a   1.000
_cell.length_b   1.000
_cell.length_c   1.000
_cell.angle_alpha   90.00
_cell.angle_beta   90.00
_cell.angle_gamma   90.00
#
_symmetry.space_group_name_H-M   'P 1'
#
loop_
_entity.id
_entity.type
_entity.pdbx_description
1 polymer ?
#
loop_
_entity_poly.entity_id
_entity_poly.type
_entity_poly.pdbx_seq_one_letter_code
_entity_poly.pdbx_strand_id
1 'polypeptide(L)'
;VHQCRMKRLKVHGTCNLPEELTLHEMEMRKDSSGLGFRDKDGVLTHHIWFTTKGQDYGPLKIFWMAYETHNQLLDLLALLKSLDDQIKLVSMIEPPGIQIQDFLTKPFFYQVLTHDAKYRNYVRSIAFWQMRILDLYACINATKLNYDEFSFNLTLSDPIESYLDDNSKWRGISGKYTITFGPKS
;
A
#
# COMPACT_ATOMS: atom_id res chain seq x y z
N VAL A 1 16.34 -5.07 -0.87
CA VAL A 1 15.23 -4.12 -0.65
C VAL A 1 14.04 -4.53 -1.50
N HIS A 2 14.17 -4.57 -2.83
CA HIS A 2 13.07 -4.90 -3.75
C HIS A 2 12.39 -6.23 -3.42
N GLN A 3 13.12 -7.32 -3.30
CA GLN A 3 12.59 -8.65 -2.97
C GLN A 3 11.79 -8.65 -1.66
N CYS A 4 12.30 -7.98 -0.63
CA CYS A 4 11.61 -7.83 0.66
C CYS A 4 10.33 -7.00 0.49
N ARG A 5 10.36 -5.92 -0.30
CA ARG A 5 9.20 -5.07 -0.61
C ARG A 5 8.10 -5.86 -1.33
N MET A 6 8.48 -6.77 -2.22
CA MET A 6 7.52 -7.58 -2.99
C MET A 6 6.90 -8.75 -2.21
N LYS A 7 7.51 -9.20 -1.13
CA LYS A 7 6.95 -10.27 -0.28
C LYS A 7 5.57 -9.93 0.30
N ARG A 8 5.27 -8.66 0.54
CA ARG A 8 3.98 -8.20 1.04
C ARG A 8 2.84 -8.24 0.01
N LEU A 9 3.10 -8.64 -1.24
CA LEU A 9 2.10 -8.73 -2.32
C LEU A 9 0.96 -9.73 -2.06
N LYS A 10 1.04 -10.51 -1.00
CA LYS A 10 -0.05 -11.42 -0.59
C LYS A 10 -1.29 -10.68 -0.09
N VAL A 11 -1.21 -9.37 0.11
CA VAL A 11 -2.29 -8.53 0.61
C VAL A 11 -2.94 -7.77 -0.55
N HIS A 12 -4.27 -7.75 -0.60
CA HIS A 12 -5.03 -6.95 -1.56
C HIS A 12 -4.60 -5.46 -1.53
N GLY A 13 -4.54 -4.83 -2.70
CA GLY A 13 -4.21 -3.41 -2.82
C GLY A 13 -2.71 -3.10 -2.91
N THR A 14 -1.85 -4.11 -3.02
CA THR A 14 -0.43 -3.91 -3.30
C THR A 14 -0.15 -3.95 -4.80
N CYS A 15 0.89 -3.24 -5.22
CA CYS A 15 1.36 -3.24 -6.61
C CYS A 15 2.54 -4.18 -6.79
N ASN A 16 2.54 -4.95 -7.87
CA ASN A 16 3.74 -5.63 -8.33
C ASN A 16 4.55 -4.64 -9.17
N LEU A 17 5.71 -4.25 -8.67
CA LEU A 17 6.61 -3.32 -9.34
C LEU A 17 7.83 -4.08 -9.85
N PRO A 18 8.30 -3.85 -11.08
CA PRO A 18 9.60 -4.32 -11.52
C PRO A 18 10.72 -3.68 -10.68
N GLU A 19 11.86 -4.36 -10.59
CA GLU A 19 12.97 -3.93 -9.72
C GLU A 19 13.49 -2.55 -10.10
N GLU A 20 13.54 -2.25 -11.38
CA GLU A 20 13.99 -0.97 -11.93
C GLU A 20 13.17 0.21 -11.39
N LEU A 21 11.85 0.03 -11.19
CA LEU A 21 11.02 1.08 -10.61
C LEU A 21 11.29 1.27 -9.10
N THR A 22 11.59 0.20 -8.36
CA THR A 22 12.02 0.34 -6.96
C THR A 22 13.33 1.10 -6.86
N LEU A 23 14.31 0.76 -7.69
CA LEU A 23 15.61 1.45 -7.74
C LEU A 23 15.44 2.92 -8.14
N HIS A 24 14.64 3.18 -9.16
CA HIS A 24 14.34 4.54 -9.60
C HIS A 24 13.67 5.39 -8.49
N GLU A 25 12.72 4.83 -7.77
CA GLU A 25 12.12 5.52 -6.61
C GLU A 25 13.15 5.86 -5.53
N MET A 26 14.12 4.98 -5.28
CA MET A 26 15.21 5.22 -4.33
C MET A 26 16.15 6.31 -4.82
N GLU A 27 16.51 6.30 -6.09
CA GLU A 27 17.39 7.30 -6.71
C GLU A 27 16.76 8.70 -6.77
N MET A 28 15.48 8.78 -7.12
CA MET A 28 14.76 10.06 -7.12
C MET A 28 14.71 10.71 -5.72
N ARG A 29 14.87 9.90 -4.67
CA ARG A 29 14.80 10.34 -3.27
C ARG A 29 16.19 10.31 -2.63
N LYS A 30 17.14 11.07 -3.20
CA LYS A 30 18.57 11.09 -2.82
C LYS A 30 18.85 11.26 -1.33
N ASP A 31 17.93 11.89 -0.58
CA ASP A 31 18.08 12.12 0.85
C ASP A 31 17.24 11.13 1.68
N SER A 32 17.00 9.96 1.13
CA SER A 32 16.28 8.89 1.83
C SER A 32 17.22 7.80 2.31
N SER A 33 16.77 7.09 3.33
CA SER A 33 17.50 5.99 3.97
C SER A 33 16.55 4.86 4.34
N GLY A 34 17.11 3.69 4.63
CA GLY A 34 16.36 2.54 5.09
C GLY A 34 16.84 2.06 6.45
N LEU A 35 15.90 1.67 7.30
CA LEU A 35 16.16 0.93 8.54
C LEU A 35 15.34 -0.35 8.52
N GLY A 36 15.90 -1.45 9.01
CA GLY A 36 15.21 -2.74 9.01
C GLY A 36 16.01 -3.84 9.69
N PHE A 37 15.46 -5.02 9.62
CA PHE A 37 15.96 -6.20 10.31
C PHE A 37 16.48 -7.22 9.29
N ARG A 38 17.50 -7.94 9.71
CA ARG A 38 18.07 -9.05 8.94
C ARG A 38 17.96 -10.33 9.75
N ASP A 39 17.80 -11.44 9.08
CA ASP A 39 17.90 -12.75 9.71
C ASP A 39 19.37 -13.13 10.01
N LYS A 40 19.56 -14.35 10.56
CA LYS A 40 20.87 -14.91 10.88
C LYS A 40 21.78 -15.07 9.66
N ASP A 41 21.21 -15.15 8.47
CA ASP A 41 21.94 -15.32 7.21
C ASP A 41 22.22 -13.95 6.53
N GLY A 42 21.86 -12.85 7.23
CA GLY A 42 22.08 -11.48 6.76
C GLY A 42 21.05 -10.98 5.73
N VAL A 43 20.00 -11.78 5.46
CA VAL A 43 18.95 -11.42 4.50
C VAL A 43 17.98 -10.42 5.13
N LEU A 44 17.68 -9.34 4.40
CA LEU A 44 16.72 -8.33 4.84
C LEU A 44 15.30 -8.93 4.87
N THR A 45 14.69 -8.95 6.05
CA THR A 45 13.38 -9.57 6.28
C THR A 45 12.23 -8.55 6.27
N HIS A 46 12.43 -7.39 6.91
CA HIS A 46 11.46 -6.31 6.94
C HIS A 46 12.17 -4.97 7.18
N HIS A 47 11.62 -3.89 6.63
CA HIS A 47 12.24 -2.56 6.69
C HIS A 47 11.26 -1.43 6.43
N ILE A 48 11.69 -0.23 6.80
CA ILE A 48 11.11 1.03 6.39
C ILE A 48 12.07 1.76 5.45
N TRP A 49 11.52 2.54 4.50
CA TRP A 49 12.25 3.47 3.67
C TRP A 49 11.69 4.88 3.90
N PHE A 50 12.55 5.83 4.26
CA PHE A 50 12.10 7.10 4.80
C PHE A 50 13.06 8.25 4.49
N THR A 51 12.63 9.48 4.78
CA THR A 51 13.48 10.67 4.82
C THR A 51 13.17 11.54 6.05
N THR A 52 14.20 12.23 6.53
CA THR A 52 14.11 13.27 7.58
C THR A 52 14.54 14.63 7.05
N LYS A 53 14.79 14.77 5.74
CA LYS A 53 15.34 15.97 5.13
C LYS A 53 14.49 17.21 5.44
N GLY A 54 15.17 18.25 5.94
CA GLY A 54 14.58 19.58 6.22
C GLY A 54 13.68 19.60 7.44
N GLN A 55 13.77 18.59 8.33
CA GLN A 55 12.86 18.48 9.46
C GLN A 55 13.61 18.11 10.75
N ASP A 56 13.86 19.09 11.58
CA ASP A 56 14.34 18.84 12.94
C ASP A 56 13.23 18.20 13.77
N TYR A 57 13.50 17.08 14.43
CA TYR A 57 12.54 16.30 15.23
C TYR A 57 11.33 15.74 14.47
N GLY A 58 11.37 15.68 13.12
CA GLY A 58 10.32 15.11 12.28
C GLY A 58 9.49 16.17 11.53
N PRO A 59 8.46 15.75 10.77
CA PRO A 59 8.04 14.36 10.63
C PRO A 59 9.06 13.49 9.91
N LEU A 60 9.30 12.29 10.43
CA LEU A 60 9.92 11.22 9.66
C LEU A 60 8.92 10.77 8.61
N LYS A 61 9.21 11.00 7.35
CA LYS A 61 8.32 10.65 6.25
C LYS A 61 8.66 9.26 5.74
N ILE A 62 7.81 8.29 5.99
CA ILE A 62 7.96 6.91 5.50
C ILE A 62 7.33 6.84 4.11
N PHE A 63 8.11 6.38 3.14
CA PHE A 63 7.65 6.15 1.77
C PHE A 63 7.01 4.78 1.62
N TRP A 64 7.58 3.76 2.27
CA TRP A 64 6.98 2.43 2.40
C TRP A 64 7.49 1.69 3.61
N MET A 65 6.69 0.74 4.05
CA MET A 65 7.04 -0.31 5.01
C MET A 65 6.95 -1.65 4.28
N ALA A 66 7.95 -2.50 4.43
CA ALA A 66 7.98 -3.84 3.88
C ALA A 66 8.05 -4.87 5.00
N TYR A 67 7.03 -5.69 5.11
CA TYR A 67 6.91 -6.77 6.09
C TYR A 67 6.01 -7.86 5.53
N GLU A 68 6.11 -9.07 6.05
CA GLU A 68 5.34 -10.24 5.63
C GLU A 68 4.40 -10.75 6.72
N THR A 69 4.76 -10.53 7.99
CA THR A 69 4.02 -10.99 9.15
C THR A 69 3.63 -9.86 10.10
N HIS A 70 2.60 -10.11 10.93
CA HIS A 70 2.18 -9.17 11.96
C HIS A 70 3.32 -8.85 12.95
N ASN A 71 4.12 -9.84 13.35
CA ASN A 71 5.24 -9.63 14.25
C ASN A 71 6.28 -8.68 13.63
N GLN A 72 6.59 -8.84 12.35
CA GLN A 72 7.49 -7.92 11.64
C GLN A 72 6.94 -6.48 11.59
N LEU A 73 5.62 -6.31 11.46
CA LEU A 73 5.01 -4.99 11.58
C LEU A 73 5.23 -4.41 13.00
N LEU A 74 5.01 -5.21 14.04
CA LEU A 74 5.25 -4.78 15.42
C LEU A 74 6.72 -4.42 15.67
N ASP A 75 7.67 -5.17 15.11
CA ASP A 75 9.10 -4.84 15.17
C ASP A 75 9.39 -3.48 14.52
N LEU A 76 8.79 -3.18 13.36
CA LEU A 76 8.95 -1.87 12.72
C LEU A 76 8.32 -0.74 13.52
N LEU A 77 7.17 -0.96 14.16
CA LEU A 77 6.55 0.02 15.04
C LEU A 77 7.38 0.24 16.32
N ALA A 78 7.97 -0.82 16.87
CA ALA A 78 8.90 -0.73 18.00
C ALA A 78 10.17 0.03 17.61
N LEU A 79 10.70 -0.20 16.40
CA LEU A 79 11.82 0.57 15.86
C LEU A 79 11.49 2.07 15.78
N LEU A 80 10.31 2.42 15.24
CA LEU A 80 9.87 3.82 15.19
C LEU A 80 9.74 4.43 16.59
N LYS A 81 9.20 3.67 17.53
CA LYS A 81 9.10 4.12 18.93
C LYS A 81 10.47 4.35 19.56
N SER A 82 11.47 3.56 19.22
CA SER A 82 12.84 3.73 19.75
C SER A 82 13.53 5.03 19.31
N LEU A 83 12.96 5.73 18.32
CA LEU A 83 13.45 7.02 17.81
C LEU A 83 12.73 8.23 18.45
N ASP A 84 11.98 8.04 19.53
CA ASP A 84 11.11 9.07 20.11
C ASP A 84 11.87 10.28 20.71
N ASP A 85 13.15 10.12 21.04
CA ASP A 85 14.05 11.19 21.42
C ASP A 85 14.41 12.12 20.26
N GLN A 86 14.42 11.59 19.03
CA GLN A 86 14.81 12.31 17.81
C GLN A 86 13.60 12.67 16.92
N ILE A 87 12.56 11.85 16.94
CA ILE A 87 11.41 11.97 16.03
C ILE A 87 10.12 12.14 16.84
N LYS A 88 9.45 13.27 16.66
CA LYS A 88 8.17 13.56 17.36
C LYS A 88 6.94 13.25 16.53
N LEU A 89 7.09 13.08 15.24
CA LEU A 89 5.99 12.79 14.33
C LEU A 89 6.44 11.87 13.20
N VAL A 90 5.64 10.89 12.89
CA VAL A 90 5.80 10.01 11.72
C VAL A 90 4.67 10.29 10.74
N SER A 91 5.00 10.48 9.47
CA SER A 91 4.07 10.62 8.37
C SER A 91 4.21 9.43 7.42
N MET A 92 3.14 8.71 7.17
CA MET A 92 3.16 7.54 6.28
C MET A 92 1.82 7.32 5.59
N ILE A 93 1.85 6.52 4.53
CA ILE A 93 0.66 5.89 3.97
C ILE A 93 0.44 4.59 4.75
N GLU A 94 -0.76 4.41 5.29
CA GLU A 94 -1.10 3.18 6.01
C GLU A 94 -0.94 1.96 5.10
N PRO A 95 -0.34 0.88 5.61
CA PRO A 95 -0.31 -0.38 4.88
C PRO A 95 -1.74 -0.91 4.64
N PRO A 96 -2.00 -1.56 3.50
CA PRO A 96 -3.32 -2.14 3.22
C PRO A 96 -3.80 -3.08 4.33
N GLY A 97 -5.05 -2.91 4.77
CA GLY A 97 -5.67 -3.72 5.80
C GLY A 97 -5.22 -3.42 7.25
N ILE A 98 -4.41 -2.38 7.44
CA ILE A 98 -3.94 -1.94 8.75
C ILE A 98 -4.50 -0.56 9.04
N GLN A 99 -5.01 -0.37 10.24
CA GLN A 99 -5.35 0.93 10.81
C GLN A 99 -4.34 1.21 11.93
N ILE A 100 -3.37 2.09 11.65
CA ILE A 100 -2.27 2.36 12.61
C ILE A 100 -2.79 2.89 13.95
N GLN A 101 -3.89 3.59 13.97
CA GLN A 101 -4.53 4.09 15.18
C GLN A 101 -4.86 2.96 16.19
N ASP A 102 -5.12 1.74 15.73
CA ASP A 102 -5.46 0.60 16.60
C ASP A 102 -4.24 0.10 17.40
N PHE A 103 -3.04 0.47 16.98
CA PHE A 103 -1.78 0.16 17.67
C PHE A 103 -1.32 1.26 18.63
N LEU A 104 -2.02 2.39 18.68
CA LEU A 104 -1.65 3.54 19.50
C LEU A 104 -2.54 3.65 20.73
N THR A 105 -1.92 3.75 21.92
CA THR A 105 -2.66 3.96 23.17
C THR A 105 -3.42 5.28 23.19
N LYS A 106 -2.90 6.31 22.51
CA LYS A 106 -3.49 7.64 22.43
C LYS A 106 -3.34 8.18 21.00
N PRO A 107 -4.14 7.70 20.03
CA PRO A 107 -3.98 8.03 18.62
C PRO A 107 -4.18 9.53 18.31
N PHE A 108 -4.87 10.27 19.18
CA PHE A 108 -5.16 11.69 19.00
C PHE A 108 -4.50 12.60 20.04
N PHE A 109 -3.40 12.14 20.64
CA PHE A 109 -2.76 12.86 21.75
C PHE A 109 -2.27 14.25 21.37
N TYR A 110 -1.82 14.46 20.13
CA TYR A 110 -1.36 15.74 19.61
C TYR A 110 -2.36 16.38 18.64
N GLN A 111 -3.65 16.32 18.95
CA GLN A 111 -4.61 17.17 18.25
C GLN A 111 -4.30 18.63 18.57
N VAL A 112 -3.82 19.35 17.58
CA VAL A 112 -3.49 20.75 17.75
C VAL A 112 -4.64 21.59 17.21
N LEU A 113 -5.09 22.53 18.02
CA LEU A 113 -6.18 23.46 17.70
C LEU A 113 -5.77 24.52 16.67
N THR A 114 -4.47 24.69 16.41
CA THR A 114 -3.93 25.67 15.46
C THR A 114 -3.67 25.04 14.10
N HIS A 115 -4.14 25.69 13.04
CA HIS A 115 -4.17 25.18 11.67
C HIS A 115 -2.79 24.78 11.11
N ASP A 116 -1.72 25.48 11.48
CA ASP A 116 -0.37 25.32 10.89
C ASP A 116 0.67 24.73 11.87
N ALA A 117 0.23 24.00 12.88
CA ALA A 117 1.18 23.43 13.83
C ALA A 117 2.07 22.35 13.20
N LYS A 118 3.38 22.49 13.39
CA LYS A 118 4.43 21.60 12.87
C LYS A 118 4.21 20.12 13.22
N TYR A 119 3.60 19.83 14.37
CA TYR A 119 3.38 18.48 14.89
C TYR A 119 1.89 18.08 14.91
N ARG A 120 1.14 18.60 13.96
CA ARG A 120 -0.28 18.27 13.85
C ARG A 120 -0.47 16.80 13.55
N ASN A 121 -1.23 16.11 14.40
CA ASN A 121 -1.69 14.76 14.14
C ASN A 121 -2.99 14.80 13.32
N TYR A 122 -3.02 14.11 12.19
CA TYR A 122 -4.19 13.99 11.35
C TYR A 122 -4.18 12.72 10.53
N VAL A 123 -5.35 12.23 10.19
CA VAL A 123 -5.55 11.18 9.20
C VAL A 123 -6.24 11.79 8.00
N ARG A 124 -5.75 11.49 6.80
CA ARG A 124 -6.31 11.99 5.56
C ARG A 124 -6.43 10.86 4.55
N SER A 125 -7.64 10.65 4.04
CA SER A 125 -7.86 9.75 2.91
C SER A 125 -7.51 10.46 1.61
N ILE A 126 -6.71 9.82 0.77
CA ILE A 126 -6.26 10.37 -0.51
C ILE A 126 -6.45 9.30 -1.58
N ALA A 127 -7.16 9.64 -2.64
CA ALA A 127 -7.30 8.80 -3.83
C ALA A 127 -6.21 9.18 -4.84
N PHE A 128 -5.06 8.52 -4.76
CA PHE A 128 -3.96 8.74 -5.71
C PHE A 128 -4.11 7.97 -7.01
N TRP A 129 -4.80 6.84 -6.95
CA TRP A 129 -4.86 5.88 -8.03
C TRP A 129 -6.25 5.85 -8.63
N GLN A 130 -6.29 5.98 -9.94
CA GLN A 130 -7.47 5.63 -10.73
C GLN A 130 -7.16 4.31 -11.41
N MET A 131 -7.93 3.28 -11.10
CA MET A 131 -7.77 1.97 -11.69
C MET A 131 -9.00 1.62 -12.52
N ARG A 132 -8.75 0.95 -13.63
CA ARG A 132 -9.78 0.45 -14.51
C ARG A 132 -9.52 -1.01 -14.83
N ILE A 133 -10.55 -1.83 -14.81
CA ILE A 133 -10.48 -3.21 -15.29
C ILE A 133 -10.51 -3.16 -16.82
N LEU A 134 -9.48 -3.70 -17.46
CA LEU A 134 -9.37 -3.81 -18.90
C LEU A 134 -9.77 -5.19 -19.41
N ASP A 135 -9.59 -6.21 -18.58
CA ASP A 135 -9.94 -7.60 -18.83
C ASP A 135 -10.61 -8.17 -17.57
N LEU A 136 -11.95 -8.26 -17.65
CA LEU A 136 -12.75 -8.77 -16.53
C LEU A 136 -12.49 -10.25 -16.27
N TYR A 137 -12.30 -11.05 -17.33
CA TYR A 137 -12.07 -12.48 -17.22
C TYR A 137 -10.75 -12.74 -16.50
N ALA A 138 -9.67 -12.07 -16.89
CA ALA A 138 -8.38 -12.19 -16.21
C ALA A 138 -8.45 -11.74 -14.75
N CYS A 139 -9.17 -10.67 -14.44
CA CYS A 139 -9.35 -10.20 -13.07
C CYS A 139 -10.10 -11.23 -12.20
N ILE A 140 -11.16 -11.82 -12.72
CA ILE A 140 -11.96 -12.82 -11.99
C ILE A 140 -11.14 -14.08 -11.76
N ASN A 141 -10.43 -14.58 -12.78
CA ASN A 141 -9.57 -15.76 -12.64
C ASN A 141 -8.41 -15.56 -11.66
N ALA A 142 -7.93 -14.33 -11.52
CA ALA A 142 -6.90 -14.00 -10.55
C ALA A 142 -7.44 -13.84 -9.11
N THR A 143 -8.76 -13.70 -8.96
CA THR A 143 -9.41 -13.52 -7.66
C THR A 143 -9.57 -14.87 -6.97
N LYS A 144 -8.95 -15.01 -5.79
CA LYS A 144 -9.08 -16.22 -4.96
C LYS A 144 -9.94 -15.89 -3.75
N LEU A 145 -11.07 -16.56 -3.65
CA LEU A 145 -11.98 -16.44 -2.51
C LEU A 145 -12.00 -17.79 -1.75
N ASN A 146 -11.92 -17.71 -0.42
CA ASN A 146 -12.02 -18.88 0.46
C ASN A 146 -13.48 -19.10 0.87
N TYR A 147 -14.35 -19.31 -0.12
CA TYR A 147 -15.76 -19.60 0.09
C TYR A 147 -16.18 -20.84 -0.67
N ASP A 148 -17.33 -21.38 -0.28
CA ASP A 148 -18.01 -22.41 -1.05
C ASP A 148 -18.42 -21.89 -2.43
N GLU A 149 -18.75 -22.79 -3.33
CA GLU A 149 -19.19 -22.42 -4.67
C GLU A 149 -20.41 -21.50 -4.61
N PHE A 150 -20.31 -20.34 -5.28
CA PHE A 150 -21.44 -19.43 -5.46
C PHE A 150 -21.41 -18.79 -6.84
N SER A 151 -22.58 -18.43 -7.33
CA SER A 151 -22.75 -17.82 -8.64
C SER A 151 -23.67 -16.62 -8.55
N PHE A 152 -23.39 -15.60 -9.36
CA PHE A 152 -24.24 -14.42 -9.49
C PHE A 152 -24.20 -13.84 -10.88
N ASN A 153 -25.24 -13.08 -11.24
CA ASN A 153 -25.31 -12.35 -12.49
C ASN A 153 -24.85 -10.92 -12.29
N LEU A 154 -23.95 -10.46 -13.18
CA LEU A 154 -23.39 -9.11 -13.19
C LEU A 154 -23.72 -8.44 -14.51
N THR A 155 -24.35 -7.26 -14.45
CA THR A 155 -24.50 -6.38 -15.62
C THR A 155 -23.57 -5.20 -15.45
N LEU A 156 -22.64 -5.03 -16.38
CA LEU A 156 -21.69 -3.92 -16.42
C LEU A 156 -22.06 -2.93 -17.51
N SER A 157 -21.95 -1.65 -17.19
CA SER A 157 -21.96 -0.56 -18.15
C SER A 157 -20.62 0.16 -18.09
N ASP A 158 -19.92 0.20 -19.18
CA ASP A 158 -18.61 0.82 -19.29
C ASP A 158 -18.69 2.02 -20.27
N PRO A 159 -18.60 3.26 -19.75
CA PRO A 159 -18.76 4.46 -20.58
C PRO A 159 -17.61 4.67 -21.57
N ILE A 160 -16.50 3.91 -21.47
CA ILE A 160 -15.35 4.07 -22.38
C ILE A 160 -15.73 3.86 -23.84
N GLU A 161 -16.75 3.05 -24.09
CA GLU A 161 -17.17 2.71 -25.45
C GLU A 161 -17.52 3.96 -26.27
N SER A 162 -18.05 4.99 -25.61
CA SER A 162 -18.37 6.28 -26.25
C SER A 162 -17.14 7.13 -26.59
N TYR A 163 -15.96 6.76 -26.10
CA TYR A 163 -14.70 7.47 -26.36
C TYR A 163 -13.71 6.68 -27.22
N LEU A 164 -14.09 5.48 -27.64
CA LEU A 164 -13.24 4.64 -28.48
C LEU A 164 -13.51 4.88 -29.95
N ASP A 165 -12.45 4.89 -30.76
CA ASP A 165 -12.53 4.91 -32.19
C ASP A 165 -13.23 3.65 -32.75
N ASP A 166 -13.93 3.76 -33.86
CA ASP A 166 -14.64 2.63 -34.48
C ASP A 166 -13.74 1.44 -34.83
N ASN A 167 -12.47 1.70 -35.08
CA ASN A 167 -11.45 0.69 -35.39
C ASN A 167 -10.77 0.07 -34.14
N SER A 168 -11.16 0.49 -32.95
CA SER A 168 -10.58 -0.07 -31.71
C SER A 168 -10.96 -1.54 -31.55
N LYS A 169 -9.95 -2.40 -31.38
CA LYS A 169 -10.15 -3.84 -31.15
C LYS A 169 -10.75 -4.14 -29.77
N TRP A 170 -10.44 -3.31 -28.80
CA TRP A 170 -10.98 -3.42 -27.45
C TRP A 170 -12.16 -2.44 -27.31
N ARG A 171 -13.30 -2.92 -26.85
CA ARG A 171 -14.54 -2.14 -26.75
C ARG A 171 -15.00 -1.89 -25.31
N GLY A 172 -14.11 -2.05 -24.34
CA GLY A 172 -14.48 -1.97 -22.94
C GLY A 172 -14.93 -3.31 -22.37
N ILE A 173 -15.56 -3.26 -21.22
CA ILE A 173 -16.03 -4.43 -20.48
C ILE A 173 -17.55 -4.40 -20.25
N SER A 174 -18.31 -3.64 -21.03
CA SER A 174 -19.77 -3.66 -20.97
C SER A 174 -20.31 -5.04 -21.30
N GLY A 175 -21.32 -5.49 -20.58
CA GLY A 175 -21.95 -6.78 -20.88
C GLY A 175 -22.75 -7.34 -19.72
N LYS A 176 -23.33 -8.51 -19.98
CA LYS A 176 -24.00 -9.35 -18.98
C LYS A 176 -23.17 -10.60 -18.76
N TYR A 177 -22.82 -10.85 -17.54
CA TYR A 177 -21.93 -11.93 -17.14
C TYR A 177 -22.59 -12.79 -16.06
N THR A 178 -22.37 -14.10 -16.13
CA THR A 178 -22.59 -14.99 -14.99
C THR A 178 -21.23 -15.36 -14.44
N ILE A 179 -20.98 -15.01 -13.19
CA ILE A 179 -19.71 -15.25 -12.51
C ILE A 179 -19.91 -16.33 -11.49
N THR A 180 -19.08 -17.38 -11.56
CA THR A 180 -19.08 -18.48 -10.61
C THR A 180 -17.72 -18.58 -9.98
N PHE A 181 -17.69 -18.53 -8.64
CA PHE A 181 -16.51 -18.84 -7.83
C PHE A 181 -16.69 -20.21 -7.21
N GLY A 182 -15.64 -21.00 -7.16
CA GLY A 182 -15.70 -22.33 -6.59
C GLY A 182 -14.34 -22.85 -6.15
N PRO A 183 -14.27 -23.98 -5.42
CA PRO A 183 -13.04 -24.51 -4.85
C PRO A 183 -11.99 -24.96 -5.88
N LYS A 184 -12.35 -24.95 -7.18
CA LYS A 184 -11.50 -25.38 -8.29
C LYS A 184 -11.08 -24.28 -9.24
N SER A 185 -11.35 -23.02 -8.90
CA SER A 185 -10.93 -21.89 -9.73
C SER A 185 -9.54 -21.35 -9.31
#